data_7971f6396791919c5ccca65068e2e4b0
#
_entry.id   7971f6396791919c5ccca65068e2e4b0
#
_cell.length_a   1.000
_cell.length_b   1.000
_cell.length_c   1.000
_cell.angle_alpha   90.00
_cell.angle_beta   90.00
_cell.angle_gamma   90.00
#
_symmetry.space_group_name_H-M   'P 1'
#
loop_
_entity.id
_entity.type
_entity.pdbx_description
1 polymer ?
#
loop_
_entity_poly.entity_id
_entity_poly.type
_entity_poly.pdbx_seq_one_letter_code
_entity_poly.pdbx_strand_id
1 'polypeptide(L)'
;GNIHGRGILAQAARLGGFEDSNNDGIPQTSEWDKENNLTGAATPDGIPDAYFESSNVDDLQDKLLATIASILRRSASGSSVSVLATASTGEGALYQSYFYPSTIENVTKSDVKWTGYTQALFIDTFGNTREDTNQDGRLDYKVDKIIKTRFDSVSNSVKVDKYVDSDGDGLPNDQNSDGQVTVADCNPCGQTLSEILPIWEAGKQLALKDSTTRTIL
;
A
#
# COMPACT_ATOMS: atom_id res chain seq x y z
N GLY A 1 -18.66 -4.38 38.57
CA GLY A 1 -17.66 -4.24 37.52
C GLY A 1 -16.85 -2.98 37.75
N ASN A 2 -15.54 -3.06 37.58
CA ASN A 2 -14.59 -2.01 37.94
C ASN A 2 -14.63 -0.85 36.93
N ILE A 3 -15.44 0.18 37.21
CA ILE A 3 -15.63 1.37 36.35
C ILE A 3 -14.29 2.08 36.04
N HIS A 4 -13.31 1.99 36.95
CA HIS A 4 -11.99 2.59 36.76
C HIS A 4 -11.14 1.89 35.70
N GLY A 5 -11.25 0.57 35.57
CA GLY A 5 -10.51 -0.17 34.55
C GLY A 5 -11.00 0.11 33.12
N ARG A 6 -12.31 0.28 32.94
CA ARG A 6 -12.90 0.63 31.65
C ARG A 6 -12.42 1.99 31.16
N GLY A 7 -12.42 3.01 32.04
CA GLY A 7 -11.96 4.36 31.68
C GLY A 7 -10.49 4.40 31.24
N ILE A 8 -9.62 3.65 31.90
CA ILE A 8 -8.20 3.61 31.55
C ILE A 8 -7.98 2.93 30.18
N LEU A 9 -8.67 1.80 29.92
CA LEU A 9 -8.56 1.10 28.64
C LEU A 9 -9.13 1.92 27.49
N ALA A 10 -10.28 2.58 27.67
CA ALA A 10 -10.84 3.47 26.68
C ALA A 10 -9.91 4.67 26.41
N GLN A 11 -9.26 5.22 27.44
CA GLN A 11 -8.29 6.28 27.27
C GLN A 11 -7.04 5.80 26.51
N ALA A 12 -6.55 4.60 26.81
CA ALA A 12 -5.45 3.99 26.08
C ALA A 12 -5.80 3.75 24.61
N ALA A 13 -7.02 3.27 24.32
CA ALA A 13 -7.53 3.08 22.97
C ALA A 13 -7.63 4.42 22.21
N ARG A 14 -8.09 5.48 22.86
CA ARG A 14 -8.16 6.83 22.28
C ARG A 14 -6.79 7.37 21.92
N LEU A 15 -5.80 7.20 22.79
CA LEU A 15 -4.44 7.74 22.58
C LEU A 15 -3.58 6.88 21.67
N GLY A 16 -3.83 5.57 21.62
CA GLY A 16 -3.04 4.64 20.83
C GLY A 16 -3.68 4.22 19.50
N GLY A 17 -4.97 4.48 19.31
CA GLY A 17 -5.74 4.04 18.14
C GLY A 17 -6.31 5.16 17.27
N PHE A 18 -6.01 6.44 17.56
CA PHE A 18 -6.49 7.54 16.71
C PHE A 18 -5.73 7.61 15.37
N GLU A 19 -6.40 8.09 14.37
CA GLU A 19 -5.83 8.35 13.04
C GLU A 19 -5.60 9.85 12.90
N ASP A 20 -4.38 10.29 13.14
CA ASP A 20 -3.98 11.70 13.06
C ASP A 20 -4.08 12.20 11.61
N SER A 21 -5.27 12.68 11.24
CA SER A 21 -5.58 13.10 9.88
C SER A 21 -5.04 14.49 9.53
N ASN A 22 -4.75 15.30 10.55
CA ASN A 22 -4.25 16.66 10.40
C ASN A 22 -2.76 16.81 10.78
N ASN A 23 -2.11 15.73 11.23
CA ASN A 23 -0.71 15.66 11.66
C ASN A 23 -0.37 16.62 12.81
N ASP A 24 -1.30 16.86 13.75
CA ASP A 24 -1.07 17.70 14.92
C ASP A 24 -0.63 16.92 16.18
N GLY A 25 -0.69 15.59 16.12
CA GLY A 25 -0.34 14.69 17.22
C GLY A 25 -1.35 14.71 18.37
N ILE A 26 -2.52 15.34 18.19
CA ILE A 26 -3.54 15.51 19.21
C ILE A 26 -4.81 14.74 18.83
N PRO A 27 -5.24 13.71 19.59
CA PRO A 27 -6.40 12.91 19.24
C PRO A 27 -7.71 13.71 19.33
N GLN A 28 -8.27 14.08 18.19
CA GLN A 28 -9.57 14.73 18.07
C GLN A 28 -10.69 13.69 17.96
N THR A 29 -11.92 14.04 18.33
CA THR A 29 -13.05 13.09 18.33
C THR A 29 -13.27 12.44 16.96
N SER A 30 -13.16 13.22 15.88
CA SER A 30 -13.26 12.71 14.50
C SER A 30 -12.15 11.73 14.08
N GLU A 31 -11.14 11.56 14.89
CA GLU A 31 -9.97 10.73 14.61
C GLU A 31 -9.94 9.41 15.39
N TRP A 32 -10.71 9.32 16.47
CA TRP A 32 -10.77 8.15 17.33
C TRP A 32 -12.18 7.57 17.55
N ASP A 33 -13.24 8.29 17.11
CA ASP A 33 -14.64 7.92 17.27
C ASP A 33 -15.38 8.28 15.96
N LYS A 34 -15.27 7.40 14.98
CA LYS A 34 -15.88 7.54 13.65
C LYS A 34 -17.11 6.68 13.49
N GLU A 35 -17.17 5.57 14.23
CA GLU A 35 -18.20 4.55 14.12
C GLU A 35 -18.86 4.31 15.48
N ASN A 36 -20.07 3.80 15.43
CA ASN A 36 -20.75 3.29 16.62
C ASN A 36 -20.28 1.87 16.91
N ASN A 37 -19.63 1.68 18.05
CA ASN A 37 -18.99 0.41 18.41
C ASN A 37 -19.99 -0.76 18.57
N LEU A 38 -21.28 -0.46 18.73
CA LEU A 38 -22.32 -1.48 18.86
C LEU A 38 -22.96 -1.87 17.52
N THR A 39 -23.15 -0.89 16.64
CA THR A 39 -23.91 -1.07 15.40
C THR A 39 -23.04 -1.09 14.13
N GLY A 40 -21.78 -0.62 14.20
CA GLY A 40 -20.92 -0.43 13.05
C GLY A 40 -21.37 0.70 12.12
N ALA A 41 -22.33 1.54 12.56
CA ALA A 41 -22.76 2.69 11.78
C ALA A 41 -21.70 3.80 11.83
N ALA A 42 -21.52 4.56 10.74
CA ALA A 42 -20.59 5.68 10.65
C ALA A 42 -21.12 6.90 11.43
N THR A 43 -21.38 6.73 12.71
CA THR A 43 -21.87 7.74 13.65
C THR A 43 -21.14 7.62 14.98
N PRO A 44 -20.45 8.66 15.45
CA PRO A 44 -19.77 8.66 16.73
C PRO A 44 -20.69 8.29 17.89
N ASP A 45 -20.19 7.52 18.86
CA ASP A 45 -20.94 7.13 20.05
C ASP A 45 -20.26 7.53 21.37
N GLY A 46 -19.11 8.21 21.29
CA GLY A 46 -18.31 8.66 22.42
C GLY A 46 -17.38 7.58 22.98
N ILE A 47 -17.28 6.43 22.30
CA ILE A 47 -16.41 5.32 22.65
C ILE A 47 -15.35 5.20 21.56
N PRO A 48 -14.06 5.11 21.90
CA PRO A 48 -13.04 4.95 20.86
C PRO A 48 -13.25 3.69 20.01
N ASP A 49 -13.15 3.82 18.68
CA ASP A 49 -13.32 2.71 17.73
C ASP A 49 -12.36 1.55 17.99
N ALA A 50 -11.20 1.83 18.59
CA ALA A 50 -10.20 0.84 18.99
C ALA A 50 -10.48 0.21 20.38
N TYR A 51 -11.58 0.58 21.05
CA TYR A 51 -11.98 0.03 22.34
C TYR A 51 -13.10 -0.98 22.18
N PHE A 52 -12.88 -2.22 22.63
CA PHE A 52 -13.85 -3.30 22.52
C PHE A 52 -14.28 -3.80 23.90
N GLU A 53 -15.57 -3.84 24.11
CA GLU A 53 -16.22 -4.55 25.22
C GLU A 53 -17.04 -5.72 24.67
N SER A 54 -16.84 -6.90 25.19
CA SER A 54 -17.68 -8.04 24.85
C SER A 54 -18.17 -8.73 26.11
N SER A 55 -19.44 -9.07 26.11
CA SER A 55 -20.09 -9.92 27.13
C SER A 55 -20.09 -11.39 26.71
N ASN A 56 -19.67 -11.69 25.46
CA ASN A 56 -19.66 -13.04 24.89
C ASN A 56 -18.26 -13.33 24.28
N VAL A 57 -17.79 -14.56 24.47
CA VAL A 57 -16.47 -15.01 24.01
C VAL A 57 -16.39 -15.03 22.47
N ASP A 58 -17.47 -15.44 21.79
CA ASP A 58 -17.50 -15.51 20.33
C ASP A 58 -17.42 -14.12 19.69
N ASP A 59 -18.18 -13.16 20.24
CA ASP A 59 -18.13 -11.74 19.81
C ASP A 59 -16.74 -11.12 20.06
N LEU A 60 -16.07 -11.48 21.15
CA LEU A 60 -14.69 -11.04 21.43
C LEU A 60 -13.71 -11.58 20.40
N GLN A 61 -13.85 -12.83 19.99
CA GLN A 61 -12.99 -13.45 18.99
C GLN A 61 -13.14 -12.75 17.64
N ASP A 62 -14.36 -12.51 17.18
CA ASP A 62 -14.62 -11.84 15.90
C ASP A 62 -14.08 -10.41 15.88
N LYS A 63 -14.29 -9.65 16.95
CA LYS A 63 -13.76 -8.28 17.10
C LYS A 63 -12.23 -8.27 17.16
N LEU A 64 -11.61 -9.22 17.86
CA LEU A 64 -10.16 -9.35 17.92
C LEU A 64 -9.57 -9.68 16.55
N LEU A 65 -10.17 -10.62 15.83
CA LEU A 65 -9.74 -10.98 14.48
C LEU A 65 -9.91 -9.81 13.49
N ALA A 66 -11.01 -9.08 13.57
CA ALA A 66 -11.25 -7.86 12.75
C ALA A 66 -10.20 -6.78 13.04
N THR A 67 -9.86 -6.58 14.32
CA THR A 67 -8.83 -5.61 14.75
C THR A 67 -7.44 -6.02 14.25
N ILE A 68 -7.07 -7.30 14.43
CA ILE A 68 -5.79 -7.83 13.92
C ILE A 68 -5.74 -7.67 12.40
N ALA A 69 -6.81 -7.99 11.68
CA ALA A 69 -6.89 -7.80 10.23
C ALA A 69 -6.75 -6.33 9.82
N SER A 70 -7.31 -5.40 10.60
CA SER A 70 -7.15 -3.95 10.40
C SER A 70 -5.71 -3.50 10.62
N ILE A 71 -5.06 -3.92 11.71
CA ILE A 71 -3.65 -3.63 12.00
C ILE A 71 -2.76 -4.20 10.90
N LEU A 72 -3.00 -5.43 10.47
CA LEU A 72 -2.24 -6.08 9.40
C LEU A 72 -2.41 -5.33 8.06
N ARG A 73 -3.61 -4.84 7.73
CA ARG A 73 -3.82 -4.02 6.54
C ARG A 73 -3.05 -2.70 6.60
N ARG A 74 -2.97 -2.06 7.77
CA ARG A 74 -2.17 -0.84 8.00
C ARG A 74 -0.67 -1.11 7.93
N SER A 75 -0.23 -2.27 8.41
CA SER A 75 1.18 -2.71 8.40
C SER A 75 1.63 -3.27 7.05
N ALA A 76 0.71 -3.50 6.12
CA ALA A 76 0.91 -4.28 4.90
C ALA A 76 1.73 -3.58 3.80
N SER A 77 2.38 -2.47 4.07
CA SER A 77 3.28 -1.81 3.12
C SER A 77 4.74 -1.84 3.59
N GLY A 78 5.20 -3.00 4.02
CA GLY A 78 6.63 -3.23 4.23
C GLY A 78 7.31 -3.39 2.87
N SER A 79 7.75 -2.31 2.24
CA SER A 79 8.62 -2.39 1.09
C SER A 79 10.06 -2.25 1.56
N SER A 80 10.87 -3.29 1.40
CA SER A 80 12.31 -3.11 1.40
C SER A 80 12.74 -2.74 -0.01
N VAL A 81 13.35 -1.57 -0.15
CA VAL A 81 13.94 -1.13 -1.42
C VAL A 81 15.43 -1.38 -1.34
N SER A 82 15.99 -2.17 -2.25
CA SER A 82 17.43 -2.24 -2.45
C SER A 82 17.75 -1.80 -3.87
N VAL A 83 18.56 -0.78 -3.99
CA VAL A 83 19.11 -0.33 -5.28
C VAL A 83 20.32 -1.20 -5.60
N LEU A 84 20.27 -1.93 -6.70
CA LEU A 84 21.41 -2.67 -7.21
C LEU A 84 21.77 -2.18 -8.60
N ALA A 85 23.03 -1.78 -8.73
CA ALA A 85 23.74 -1.53 -9.96
C ALA A 85 23.21 -0.38 -10.82
N THR A 86 23.83 0.78 -10.71
CA THR A 86 23.86 1.78 -11.78
C THR A 86 24.86 1.33 -12.85
N ALA A 87 24.42 1.28 -14.11
CA ALA A 87 25.34 1.22 -15.24
C ALA A 87 26.22 2.47 -15.28
N SER A 88 27.33 2.43 -15.99
CA SER A 88 28.19 3.61 -16.20
C SER A 88 27.49 4.79 -16.89
N THR A 89 26.32 4.54 -17.47
CA THR A 89 25.42 5.51 -18.08
C THR A 89 24.48 6.21 -17.07
N GLY A 90 24.46 5.78 -15.82
CA GLY A 90 23.55 6.29 -14.81
C GLY A 90 22.19 5.56 -14.74
N GLU A 91 21.89 4.70 -15.71
CA GLU A 91 20.71 3.82 -15.69
C GLU A 91 20.91 2.63 -14.76
N GLY A 92 19.84 2.13 -14.18
CA GLY A 92 19.92 1.02 -13.25
C GLY A 92 18.61 0.26 -13.09
N ALA A 93 18.64 -0.71 -12.19
CA ALA A 93 17.45 -1.44 -11.77
C ALA A 93 17.23 -1.29 -10.27
N LEU A 94 15.98 -1.06 -9.90
CA LEU A 94 15.49 -1.05 -8.54
C LEU A 94 14.83 -2.38 -8.26
N TYR A 95 15.31 -3.10 -7.26
CA TYR A 95 14.65 -4.30 -6.76
C TYR A 95 13.80 -3.96 -5.56
N GLN A 96 12.51 -4.28 -5.65
CA GLN A 96 11.53 -4.00 -4.62
C GLN A 96 10.84 -5.30 -4.20
N SER A 97 10.72 -5.48 -2.88
CA SER A 97 9.90 -6.54 -2.32
C SER A 97 8.80 -5.95 -1.45
N TYR A 98 7.60 -6.49 -1.57
CA TYR A 98 6.47 -6.13 -0.74
C TYR A 98 5.57 -7.34 -0.48
N PHE A 99 4.70 -7.25 0.50
CA PHE A 99 3.80 -8.34 0.81
C PHE A 99 2.41 -7.81 1.23
N TYR A 100 1.43 -8.66 1.04
CA TYR A 100 0.09 -8.47 1.58
C TYR A 100 -0.17 -9.54 2.63
N PRO A 101 -0.54 -9.17 3.87
CA PRO A 101 -0.87 -10.13 4.93
C PRO A 101 -2.07 -11.01 4.57
N SER A 102 -3.01 -10.45 3.81
CA SER A 102 -4.20 -11.15 3.35
C SER A 102 -4.62 -10.59 1.98
N THR A 103 -4.86 -11.48 1.04
CA THR A 103 -5.43 -11.18 -0.28
C THR A 103 -6.52 -12.20 -0.59
N ILE A 104 -7.55 -11.75 -1.32
CA ILE A 104 -8.59 -12.67 -1.82
C ILE A 104 -8.19 -13.10 -3.22
N GLU A 105 -7.99 -14.40 -3.38
CA GLU A 105 -7.72 -14.99 -4.69
C GLU A 105 -8.95 -14.87 -5.60
N ASN A 106 -8.76 -14.36 -6.83
CA ASN A 106 -9.88 -13.95 -7.68
C ASN A 106 -10.74 -15.10 -8.20
N VAL A 107 -10.16 -16.29 -8.38
CA VAL A 107 -10.85 -17.46 -8.95
C VAL A 107 -11.60 -18.22 -7.86
N THR A 108 -10.90 -18.63 -6.82
CA THR A 108 -11.45 -19.49 -5.76
C THR A 108 -12.17 -18.69 -4.67
N LYS A 109 -11.98 -17.34 -4.64
CA LYS A 109 -12.42 -16.46 -3.55
C LYS A 109 -11.84 -16.84 -2.18
N SER A 110 -10.77 -17.62 -2.18
CA SER A 110 -10.07 -18.03 -0.97
C SER A 110 -9.22 -16.89 -0.43
N ASP A 111 -9.14 -16.80 0.88
CA ASP A 111 -8.29 -15.86 1.59
C ASP A 111 -6.86 -16.43 1.64
N VAL A 112 -5.94 -15.82 0.89
CA VAL A 112 -4.53 -16.18 0.86
C VAL A 112 -3.75 -15.29 1.81
N LYS A 113 -3.03 -15.90 2.73
CA LYS A 113 -2.24 -15.20 3.74
C LYS A 113 -0.79 -15.04 3.31
N TRP A 114 -0.20 -13.88 3.63
CA TRP A 114 1.22 -13.58 3.43
C TRP A 114 1.71 -13.72 1.98
N THR A 115 0.97 -13.14 1.06
CA THR A 115 1.39 -13.14 -0.36
C THR A 115 2.53 -12.14 -0.55
N GLY A 116 3.70 -12.66 -0.92
CA GLY A 116 4.90 -11.85 -1.17
C GLY A 116 5.16 -11.64 -2.66
N TYR A 117 5.71 -10.47 -2.98
CA TYR A 117 6.10 -10.07 -4.33
C TYR A 117 7.53 -9.56 -4.32
N THR A 118 8.30 -9.90 -5.34
CA THR A 118 9.62 -9.32 -5.60
C THR A 118 9.68 -8.96 -7.07
N GLN A 119 9.99 -7.72 -7.35
CA GLN A 119 9.97 -7.18 -8.70
C GLN A 119 11.17 -6.30 -8.99
N ALA A 120 11.50 -6.12 -10.26
CA ALA A 120 12.49 -5.17 -10.73
C ALA A 120 11.85 -4.07 -11.56
N LEU A 121 12.28 -2.83 -11.32
CA LEU A 121 11.86 -1.62 -12.02
C LEU A 121 13.08 -0.92 -12.62
N PHE A 122 12.88 -0.11 -13.63
CA PHE A 122 13.95 0.72 -14.16
C PHE A 122 14.26 1.91 -13.26
N ILE A 123 15.52 2.32 -13.22
CA ILE A 123 15.97 3.64 -12.78
C ILE A 123 16.56 4.33 -13.99
N ASP A 124 16.03 5.49 -14.35
CA ASP A 124 16.55 6.30 -15.45
C ASP A 124 17.75 7.18 -15.03
N THR A 125 18.40 7.83 -15.97
CA THR A 125 19.56 8.72 -15.73
C THR A 125 19.22 9.94 -14.90
N PHE A 126 17.94 10.30 -14.79
CA PHE A 126 17.44 11.41 -13.99
C PHE A 126 17.11 10.97 -12.55
N GLY A 127 17.19 9.66 -12.26
CA GLY A 127 16.88 9.07 -10.95
C GLY A 127 15.41 8.73 -10.75
N ASN A 128 14.57 8.78 -11.79
CA ASN A 128 13.19 8.35 -11.69
C ASN A 128 13.09 6.84 -11.71
N THR A 129 12.13 6.32 -10.94
CA THR A 129 11.69 4.93 -11.07
C THR A 129 10.68 4.84 -12.21
N ARG A 130 10.88 3.88 -13.14
CA ARG A 130 9.97 3.64 -14.26
C ARG A 130 9.51 2.19 -14.31
N GLU A 131 8.27 2.01 -14.75
CA GLU A 131 7.76 0.67 -15.10
C GLU A 131 8.14 0.32 -16.56
N ASP A 132 8.06 -0.95 -16.89
CA ASP A 132 8.17 -1.45 -18.26
C ASP A 132 6.76 -1.47 -18.89
N THR A 133 6.32 -0.33 -19.39
CA THR A 133 4.93 -0.12 -19.83
C THR A 133 4.55 -1.01 -21.01
N ASN A 134 5.47 -1.23 -21.95
CA ASN A 134 5.27 -2.07 -23.14
C ASN A 134 5.72 -3.52 -22.95
N GLN A 135 6.31 -3.86 -21.79
CA GLN A 135 6.75 -5.21 -21.41
C GLN A 135 7.81 -5.79 -22.37
N ASP A 136 8.71 -4.97 -22.91
CA ASP A 136 9.78 -5.38 -23.81
C ASP A 136 11.13 -5.63 -23.11
N GLY A 137 11.23 -5.31 -21.81
CA GLY A 137 12.41 -5.48 -20.98
C GLY A 137 13.51 -4.46 -21.26
N ARG A 138 13.19 -3.34 -21.92
CA ARG A 138 14.11 -2.27 -22.25
C ARG A 138 13.57 -0.93 -21.73
N LEU A 139 14.47 -0.10 -21.26
CA LEU A 139 14.08 1.26 -20.82
C LEU A 139 13.86 2.16 -22.03
N ASP A 140 12.63 2.63 -22.21
CA ASP A 140 12.28 3.68 -23.19
C ASP A 140 11.62 4.86 -22.45
N TYR A 141 12.34 5.97 -22.37
CA TYR A 141 11.89 7.15 -21.61
C TYR A 141 10.55 7.72 -22.08
N LYS A 142 10.22 7.58 -23.37
CA LYS A 142 8.98 8.10 -23.96
C LYS A 142 7.79 7.17 -23.82
N VAL A 143 8.02 5.91 -23.51
CA VAL A 143 7.01 4.85 -23.40
C VAL A 143 6.80 4.44 -21.95
N ASP A 144 7.93 4.25 -21.24
CA ASP A 144 7.92 3.75 -19.86
C ASP A 144 7.59 4.87 -18.87
N LYS A 145 6.48 4.69 -18.19
CA LYS A 145 5.95 5.71 -17.29
C LYS A 145 6.80 5.87 -16.04
N ILE A 146 6.98 7.10 -15.64
CA ILE A 146 7.54 7.44 -14.33
C ILE A 146 6.55 7.04 -13.25
N ILE A 147 7.02 6.35 -12.20
CA ILE A 147 6.22 5.90 -11.07
C ILE A 147 6.54 6.74 -9.85
N LYS A 148 5.52 7.26 -9.20
CA LYS A 148 5.61 7.89 -7.88
C LYS A 148 4.68 7.18 -6.91
N THR A 149 5.17 6.90 -5.71
CA THR A 149 4.35 6.31 -4.65
C THR A 149 3.97 7.39 -3.65
N ARG A 150 2.73 7.34 -3.18
CA ARG A 150 2.25 8.20 -2.09
C ARG A 150 1.40 7.40 -1.12
N PHE A 151 1.37 7.87 0.11
CA PHE A 151 0.41 7.36 1.08
C PHE A 151 -0.93 8.08 0.89
N ASP A 152 -2.01 7.31 0.79
CA ASP A 152 -3.37 7.82 0.73
C ASP A 152 -4.04 7.58 2.09
N SER A 153 -4.27 8.66 2.82
CA SER A 153 -4.86 8.60 4.16
C SER A 153 -6.32 8.17 4.16
N VAL A 154 -7.05 8.37 3.05
CA VAL A 154 -8.46 7.97 2.95
C VAL A 154 -8.59 6.45 2.85
N SER A 155 -7.80 5.83 1.97
CA SER A 155 -7.78 4.36 1.84
C SER A 155 -6.79 3.69 2.79
N ASN A 156 -6.03 4.47 3.57
CA ASN A 156 -4.96 4.02 4.45
C ASN A 156 -4.00 3.02 3.78
N SER A 157 -3.57 3.36 2.57
CA SER A 157 -2.75 2.48 1.75
C SER A 157 -1.78 3.26 0.87
N VAL A 158 -0.70 2.57 0.45
CA VAL A 158 0.22 3.13 -0.55
C VAL A 158 -0.44 3.07 -1.91
N LYS A 159 -0.45 4.20 -2.60
CA LYS A 159 -0.92 4.37 -3.98
C LYS A 159 0.24 4.64 -4.91
N VAL A 160 0.07 4.23 -6.14
CA VAL A 160 1.01 4.44 -7.24
C VAL A 160 0.36 5.36 -8.25
N ASP A 161 1.04 6.47 -8.55
CA ASP A 161 0.67 7.39 -9.59
C ASP A 161 1.68 7.26 -10.74
N LYS A 162 1.17 7.10 -11.95
CA LYS A 162 1.98 6.88 -13.16
C LYS A 162 1.93 8.11 -14.04
N TYR A 163 3.09 8.57 -14.47
CA TYR A 163 3.22 9.79 -15.26
C TYR A 163 3.85 9.51 -16.62
N VAL A 164 3.34 10.17 -17.64
CA VAL A 164 3.90 10.14 -18.99
C VAL A 164 5.05 11.14 -19.07
N ASP A 165 6.09 10.77 -19.81
CA ASP A 165 7.23 11.61 -20.18
C ASP A 165 7.44 11.44 -21.69
N SER A 166 6.67 12.17 -22.49
CA SER A 166 6.58 11.94 -23.94
C SER A 166 7.77 12.50 -24.74
N ASP A 167 8.53 13.43 -24.18
CA ASP A 167 9.74 13.97 -24.79
C ASP A 167 11.03 13.31 -24.29
N GLY A 168 10.94 12.58 -23.16
CA GLY A 168 12.06 11.81 -22.60
C GLY A 168 13.07 12.66 -21.83
N ASP A 169 12.65 13.79 -21.31
CA ASP A 169 13.51 14.74 -20.58
C ASP A 169 13.64 14.42 -19.08
N GLY A 170 12.96 13.36 -18.61
CA GLY A 170 12.96 12.91 -17.22
C GLY A 170 11.96 13.65 -16.34
N LEU A 171 11.13 14.51 -16.89
CA LEU A 171 10.08 15.22 -16.19
C LEU A 171 8.70 14.68 -16.59
N PRO A 172 7.79 14.49 -15.64
CA PRO A 172 6.40 14.16 -15.98
C PRO A 172 5.76 15.30 -16.80
N ASN A 173 4.99 14.92 -17.82
CA ASN A 173 4.22 15.87 -18.58
C ASN A 173 3.12 16.53 -17.74
N ASP A 174 2.95 17.83 -17.88
CA ASP A 174 1.78 18.58 -17.42
C ASP A 174 0.60 18.26 -18.33
N GLN A 175 -0.24 17.30 -17.94
CA GLN A 175 -1.34 16.78 -18.76
C GLN A 175 -2.53 17.75 -18.85
N ASN A 176 -2.72 18.57 -17.83
CA ASN A 176 -3.83 19.51 -17.74
C ASN A 176 -3.46 20.93 -18.19
N SER A 177 -2.15 21.18 -18.47
CA SER A 177 -1.60 22.45 -18.92
C SER A 177 -1.81 23.62 -17.95
N ASP A 178 -1.79 23.33 -16.64
CA ASP A 178 -1.92 24.36 -15.61
C ASP A 178 -0.57 24.98 -15.17
N GLY A 179 0.53 24.49 -15.73
CA GLY A 179 1.90 24.91 -15.46
C GLY A 179 2.53 24.24 -14.25
N GLN A 180 1.88 23.23 -13.66
CA GLN A 180 2.38 22.48 -12.53
C GLN A 180 2.15 20.97 -12.73
N VAL A 181 3.14 20.16 -12.37
CA VAL A 181 2.98 18.70 -12.36
C VAL A 181 2.50 18.25 -10.99
N THR A 182 1.27 17.80 -10.94
CA THR A 182 0.57 17.36 -9.71
C THR A 182 0.00 15.95 -9.85
N VAL A 183 -0.76 15.48 -8.86
CA VAL A 183 -1.51 14.21 -8.96
C VAL A 183 -2.59 14.29 -10.07
N ALA A 184 -3.01 15.48 -10.50
CA ALA A 184 -3.97 15.64 -11.59
C ALA A 184 -3.41 15.20 -12.96
N ASP A 185 -2.06 15.13 -13.08
CA ASP A 185 -1.37 14.80 -14.34
C ASP A 185 -1.00 13.31 -14.44
N CYS A 186 -1.27 12.52 -13.42
CA CYS A 186 -0.99 11.09 -13.51
C CYS A 186 -2.01 10.34 -14.36
N ASN A 187 -1.55 9.31 -15.08
CA ASN A 187 -2.38 8.47 -15.94
C ASN A 187 -1.81 7.04 -16.08
N PRO A 188 -2.39 6.05 -15.37
CA PRO A 188 -3.44 6.16 -14.35
C PRO A 188 -2.94 6.66 -13.00
N CYS A 189 -3.88 7.10 -12.16
CA CYS A 189 -3.63 7.57 -10.79
C CYS A 189 -4.16 6.59 -9.75
N GLY A 190 -3.56 6.60 -8.55
CA GLY A 190 -4.08 5.88 -7.39
C GLY A 190 -4.11 4.37 -7.52
N GLN A 191 -3.23 3.81 -8.36
CA GLN A 191 -3.10 2.37 -8.55
C GLN A 191 -2.52 1.69 -7.31
N THR A 192 -2.60 0.37 -7.25
CA THR A 192 -1.94 -0.43 -6.22
C THR A 192 -0.51 -0.83 -6.67
N LEU A 193 0.33 -1.26 -5.73
CA LEU A 193 1.68 -1.75 -6.06
C LEU A 193 1.67 -2.95 -7.03
N SER A 194 0.63 -3.77 -6.99
CA SER A 194 0.47 -4.92 -7.88
C SER A 194 0.08 -4.57 -9.32
N GLU A 195 -0.30 -3.32 -9.57
CA GLU A 195 -0.64 -2.81 -10.90
C GLU A 195 0.55 -2.13 -11.61
N ILE A 196 1.69 -2.07 -10.96
CA ILE A 196 2.95 -1.69 -11.61
C ILE A 196 3.30 -2.78 -12.65
N LEU A 197 3.83 -2.36 -13.79
CA LEU A 197 4.34 -3.24 -14.83
C LEU A 197 5.88 -3.35 -14.68
N PRO A 198 6.38 -4.33 -13.91
CA PRO A 198 7.81 -4.44 -13.67
C PRO A 198 8.53 -5.07 -14.87
N ILE A 199 9.85 -4.88 -14.97
CA ILE A 199 10.73 -5.61 -15.90
C ILE A 199 10.52 -7.12 -15.72
N TRP A 200 10.44 -7.55 -14.47
CA TRP A 200 10.06 -8.91 -14.09
C TRP A 200 9.49 -8.92 -12.66
N GLU A 201 8.68 -9.94 -12.40
CA GLU A 201 8.13 -10.25 -11.07
C GLU A 201 8.39 -11.75 -10.80
N ALA A 202 8.91 -12.04 -9.60
CA ALA A 202 9.44 -13.37 -9.25
C ALA A 202 8.37 -14.48 -9.35
N GLY A 203 7.14 -14.21 -8.89
CA GLY A 203 6.05 -15.17 -8.94
C GLY A 203 5.63 -15.48 -10.37
N LYS A 204 5.55 -14.47 -11.24
CA LYS A 204 5.28 -14.64 -12.67
C LYS A 204 6.38 -15.44 -13.34
N GLN A 205 7.66 -15.12 -13.05
CA GLN A 205 8.80 -15.88 -13.59
C GLN A 205 8.79 -17.35 -13.11
N LEU A 206 8.45 -17.56 -11.83
CA LEU A 206 8.35 -18.90 -11.29
C LEU A 206 7.19 -19.69 -11.92
N ALA A 207 6.05 -19.04 -12.18
CA ALA A 207 4.90 -19.68 -12.80
C ALA A 207 5.20 -20.18 -14.24
N LEU A 208 6.11 -19.52 -14.96
CA LEU A 208 6.55 -19.93 -16.29
C LEU A 208 7.50 -21.14 -16.29
N LYS A 209 8.10 -21.46 -15.13
CA LYS A 209 8.99 -22.64 -15.03
C LYS A 209 8.21 -23.92 -14.77
N ASP A 210 8.53 -24.95 -15.53
CA ASP A 210 8.03 -26.30 -15.26
C ASP A 210 8.39 -26.73 -13.83
N SER A 211 7.42 -27.24 -13.09
CA SER A 211 7.58 -27.67 -11.70
C SER A 211 8.65 -28.77 -11.54
N THR A 212 8.86 -29.58 -12.57
CA THR A 212 9.87 -30.67 -12.60
C THR A 212 11.30 -30.15 -12.74
N THR A 213 11.49 -28.91 -13.23
CA THR A 213 12.80 -28.30 -13.44
C THR A 213 13.21 -27.35 -12.33
N ARG A 214 12.35 -27.19 -11.31
CA ARG A 214 12.64 -26.31 -10.16
C ARG A 214 13.63 -26.99 -9.22
N THR A 215 14.74 -26.30 -8.93
CA THR A 215 15.64 -26.72 -7.85
C THR A 215 15.13 -26.17 -6.53
N ILE A 216 14.80 -27.04 -5.60
CA ILE A 216 14.47 -26.67 -4.22
C ILE A 216 15.75 -26.95 -3.41
N LEU A 217 16.30 -25.90 -2.83
CA LEU A 217 17.50 -25.95 -1.98
C LEU A 217 17.10 -26.13 -0.52
#